data_e661fa3dbed8a5a52f1926b257b6af56
#
_entry.id   e661fa3dbed8a5a52f1926b257b6af56
#
_cell.length_a   1.000
_cell.length_b   1.000
_cell.length_c   1.000
_cell.angle_alpha   90.00
_cell.angle_beta   90.00
_cell.angle_gamma   90.00
#
_symmetry.space_group_name_H-M   'P 1'
#
loop_
_entity.id
_entity.type
_entity.pdbx_description
1 polymer ?
#
loop_
_entity_poly.entity_id
_entity_poly.type
_entity_poly.pdbx_seq_one_letter_code
_entity_poly.pdbx_strand_id
1 'polypeptide(L)'
;MNLSRRSVLASLAVSAAASAAGPVQRAWTAVQDTTDAQPLSDPQRPGFHLQPARGWMNDPCGPIYWRGQYHMFHQYNPHAAVWGDMHWAHAVSEDMIHWKRLPVALAPTPNGPDAQGCFTGSAIVYNDRPHLLYTGVRTASPAEATINDGHNHFRESQCLAVAADHTLGTWKKLPRPVIPSPPPGMHVTGFRDPAPWRDGDHFYTLIGSGIAGVGGNVLLYRSNDLRTWEYLHPMLQGHGSGSHSANPVDRGEMWECPDFFPLGSGGRHVLIYSTQGKTLWHSGTLDRTTMLFHPERAGQLDYGSYYAPKTQVDAKGNRILWGWLTETRPEADYSRAGWSGMMSLPRILTLDGNDLVMKPAPQTERLRSSRNPTATHLPNTRQEFRCVLQSAGTGEPLPYRISDAAGPLLEIRSDQAQSPRVVRVDDIHMEIPEPLPATAGLHLFIDNSVLEIFINNRICVTRRFYSRTSGKPVATLTLAGQPRIAGPESFSLTSIWP
;
A
#
# COMPACT_ATOMS: atom_id res chain seq x y z
N MET A 1 -3.00 -9.48 -27.83
CA MET A 1 -1.66 -9.75 -27.27
C MET A 1 -1.78 -9.58 -25.77
N ASN A 2 -1.78 -10.68 -25.04
CA ASN A 2 -1.92 -10.70 -23.59
C ASN A 2 -0.61 -10.25 -22.94
N LEU A 3 -0.56 -9.00 -22.50
CA LEU A 3 0.49 -8.55 -21.59
C LEU A 3 0.18 -9.13 -20.21
N SER A 4 0.92 -10.18 -19.85
CA SER A 4 0.78 -10.85 -18.57
C SER A 4 1.20 -9.90 -17.43
N ARG A 5 0.65 -10.11 -16.22
CA ARG A 5 1.02 -9.45 -14.94
C ARG A 5 2.53 -9.39 -14.68
N ARG A 6 3.33 -10.18 -15.40
CA ARG A 6 4.80 -10.19 -15.34
C ARG A 6 5.45 -8.87 -15.75
N SER A 7 4.78 -8.04 -16.57
CA SER A 7 5.39 -6.82 -17.12
C SER A 7 5.38 -5.63 -16.15
N VAL A 8 4.49 -5.57 -15.18
CA VAL A 8 4.38 -4.44 -14.24
C VAL A 8 5.42 -4.55 -13.11
N LEU A 9 5.76 -5.76 -12.70
CA LEU A 9 6.77 -5.99 -11.66
C LEU A 9 8.19 -6.13 -12.24
N ALA A 10 8.32 -6.48 -13.52
CA ALA A 10 9.63 -6.46 -14.21
C ALA A 10 10.14 -5.01 -14.41
N SER A 11 9.28 -4.00 -14.36
CA SER A 11 9.69 -2.58 -14.41
C SER A 11 10.30 -2.06 -13.10
N LEU A 12 10.29 -2.83 -12.03
CA LEU A 12 11.10 -2.59 -10.84
C LEU A 12 12.58 -2.97 -11.04
N ALA A 13 12.91 -3.68 -12.12
CA ALA A 13 14.25 -3.76 -12.62
C ALA A 13 14.55 -2.46 -13.39
N VAL A 14 15.26 -1.57 -12.73
CA VAL A 14 15.82 -0.31 -13.21
C VAL A 14 16.10 -0.35 -14.71
N SER A 15 15.25 0.23 -15.54
CA SER A 15 15.60 0.64 -16.89
C SER A 15 16.48 1.89 -16.81
N ALA A 16 17.70 1.72 -16.32
CA ALA A 16 18.76 2.68 -16.55
C ALA A 16 19.21 2.50 -18.00
N ALA A 17 18.61 3.23 -18.93
CA ALA A 17 19.25 3.48 -20.21
C ALA A 17 20.59 4.18 -19.91
N ALA A 18 21.68 3.42 -19.92
CA ALA A 18 23.01 3.95 -19.78
C ALA A 18 23.37 4.75 -21.02
N SER A 19 23.11 6.06 -20.97
CA SER A 19 23.88 7.02 -21.76
C SER A 19 25.27 7.04 -21.13
N ALA A 20 26.29 6.63 -21.87
CA ALA A 20 27.68 6.80 -21.50
C ALA A 20 28.01 8.29 -21.44
N ALA A 21 27.78 8.91 -20.28
CA ALA A 21 28.29 10.19 -19.87
C ALA A 21 28.98 9.99 -18.53
N GLY A 22 30.23 10.48 -18.43
CA GLY A 22 31.06 10.42 -17.22
C GLY A 22 30.36 10.95 -15.96
N PRO A 23 31.02 10.95 -14.78
CA PRO A 23 30.38 11.28 -13.52
C PRO A 23 29.77 12.69 -13.56
N VAL A 24 28.51 12.75 -13.97
CA VAL A 24 27.73 13.99 -13.83
C VAL A 24 27.49 14.12 -12.33
N GLN A 25 28.21 15.06 -11.72
CA GLN A 25 27.76 15.62 -10.44
C GLN A 25 26.35 16.15 -10.67
N ARG A 26 25.33 15.37 -10.30
CA ARG A 26 23.95 15.83 -10.28
C ARG A 26 23.91 17.00 -9.30
N ALA A 27 23.79 18.20 -9.81
CA ALA A 27 23.45 19.35 -8.99
C ALA A 27 22.07 19.02 -8.38
N TRP A 28 22.01 18.81 -7.08
CA TRP A 28 20.78 18.66 -6.33
C TRP A 28 20.03 19.99 -6.43
N THR A 29 19.17 20.13 -7.43
CA THR A 29 18.21 21.23 -7.44
C THR A 29 17.30 21.03 -6.23
N ALA A 30 17.13 22.10 -5.44
CA ALA A 30 16.20 22.09 -4.32
C ALA A 30 14.86 21.50 -4.80
N VAL A 31 14.33 20.50 -4.07
CA VAL A 31 13.01 19.94 -4.36
C VAL A 31 12.03 21.10 -4.37
N GLN A 32 11.35 21.32 -5.50
CA GLN A 32 10.31 22.34 -5.57
C GLN A 32 9.28 22.06 -4.48
N ASP A 33 8.96 23.07 -3.70
CA ASP A 33 7.89 22.98 -2.72
C ASP A 33 6.61 22.58 -3.47
N THR A 34 6.07 21.40 -3.13
CA THR A 34 4.86 20.86 -3.77
C THR A 34 3.58 21.25 -3.04
N THR A 35 3.68 22.03 -1.96
CA THR A 35 2.56 22.43 -1.11
C THR A 35 1.46 23.11 -1.92
N ASP A 36 1.83 24.03 -2.81
CA ASP A 36 0.91 24.81 -3.66
C ASP A 36 0.84 24.28 -5.09
N ALA A 37 1.45 23.13 -5.39
CA ALA A 37 1.41 22.57 -6.72
C ALA A 37 0.00 22.16 -7.10
N GLN A 38 -0.54 22.75 -8.18
CA GLN A 38 -1.82 22.35 -8.74
C GLN A 38 -1.70 20.95 -9.39
N PRO A 39 -2.68 20.08 -9.18
CA PRO A 39 -2.73 18.80 -9.89
C PRO A 39 -2.76 19.01 -11.39
N LEU A 40 -2.03 18.16 -12.12
CA LEU A 40 -2.07 18.17 -13.58
C LEU A 40 -3.48 17.76 -14.07
N SER A 41 -3.95 18.40 -15.12
CA SER A 41 -5.23 18.06 -15.75
C SER A 41 -5.14 16.69 -16.42
N ASP A 42 -5.89 15.73 -15.90
CA ASP A 42 -6.04 14.39 -16.47
C ASP A 42 -7.45 13.88 -16.11
N PRO A 43 -8.33 13.59 -17.09
CA PRO A 43 -9.68 13.10 -16.82
C PRO A 43 -9.72 11.74 -16.09
N GLN A 44 -8.62 10.99 -16.11
CA GLN A 44 -8.48 9.72 -15.40
C GLN A 44 -8.10 9.90 -13.91
N ARG A 45 -7.77 11.14 -13.51
CA ARG A 45 -7.25 11.44 -12.18
C ARG A 45 -8.35 11.26 -11.12
N PRO A 46 -8.10 10.51 -10.03
CA PRO A 46 -9.05 10.36 -8.94
C PRO A 46 -9.38 11.69 -8.25
N GLY A 47 -10.61 11.80 -7.78
CA GLY A 47 -11.09 13.02 -7.12
C GLY A 47 -11.00 13.00 -5.60
N PHE A 48 -10.96 11.80 -4.97
CA PHE A 48 -10.98 11.73 -3.50
C PHE A 48 -9.92 10.79 -2.89
N HIS A 49 -9.11 10.12 -3.68
CA HIS A 49 -7.93 9.43 -3.17
C HIS A 49 -6.76 10.39 -2.93
N LEU A 50 -5.97 10.14 -1.89
CA LEU A 50 -4.71 10.85 -1.69
C LEU A 50 -3.73 10.45 -2.80
N GLN A 51 -3.22 11.44 -3.53
CA GLN A 51 -2.33 11.26 -4.66
C GLN A 51 -1.34 12.42 -4.77
N PRO A 52 -0.21 12.27 -5.47
CA PRO A 52 0.73 13.36 -5.66
C PRO A 52 0.12 14.41 -6.62
N ALA A 53 0.46 15.69 -6.46
CA ALA A 53 0.10 16.70 -7.44
C ALA A 53 0.76 16.40 -8.80
N ARG A 54 2.01 15.95 -8.76
CA ARG A 54 2.82 15.47 -9.89
C ARG A 54 3.86 14.47 -9.39
N GLY A 55 4.52 13.76 -10.29
CA GLY A 55 5.57 12.80 -9.96
C GLY A 55 5.01 11.42 -9.60
N TRP A 56 5.82 10.64 -8.92
CA TRP A 56 5.52 9.25 -8.55
C TRP A 56 5.16 9.13 -7.08
N MET A 57 4.17 8.33 -6.74
CA MET A 57 3.83 7.90 -5.38
C MET A 57 3.79 6.38 -5.33
N ASN A 58 4.41 5.80 -4.30
CA ASN A 58 4.20 4.40 -3.92
C ASN A 58 3.91 4.28 -2.41
N ASP A 59 4.57 3.43 -1.67
CA ASP A 59 4.27 2.99 -0.32
C ASP A 59 3.83 4.08 0.67
N PRO A 60 2.77 3.85 1.46
CA PRO A 60 2.57 4.62 2.67
C PRO A 60 3.76 4.43 3.61
N CYS A 61 4.27 5.52 4.14
CA CYS A 61 5.40 5.55 5.05
C CYS A 61 4.97 6.22 6.35
N GLY A 62 5.08 5.51 7.46
CA GLY A 62 4.88 6.06 8.78
C GLY A 62 3.58 6.83 9.02
N PRO A 63 2.40 6.33 8.60
CA PRO A 63 1.15 7.00 8.94
C PRO A 63 1.01 7.09 10.46
N ILE A 64 0.63 8.28 10.97
CA ILE A 64 0.54 8.53 12.41
C ILE A 64 -0.55 9.55 12.75
N TYR A 65 -1.30 9.30 13.84
CA TYR A 65 -2.15 10.30 14.46
C TYR A 65 -1.34 11.06 15.53
N TRP A 66 -1.23 12.39 15.34
CA TRP A 66 -0.45 13.24 16.21
C TRP A 66 -1.16 14.55 16.48
N ARG A 67 -1.40 14.87 17.76
CA ARG A 67 -1.98 16.14 18.22
C ARG A 67 -3.22 16.60 17.46
N GLY A 68 -4.16 15.68 17.24
CA GLY A 68 -5.43 15.98 16.59
C GLY A 68 -5.43 15.85 15.06
N GLN A 69 -4.30 15.54 14.46
CA GLN A 69 -4.15 15.42 13.01
C GLN A 69 -3.61 14.05 12.59
N TYR A 70 -4.03 13.60 11.42
CA TYR A 70 -3.53 12.41 10.75
C TYR A 70 -2.44 12.84 9.78
N HIS A 71 -1.24 12.31 9.94
CA HIS A 71 -0.13 12.53 9.04
C HIS A 71 0.10 11.29 8.20
N MET A 72 0.24 11.47 6.90
CA MET A 72 0.63 10.45 5.95
C MET A 72 1.93 10.87 5.29
N PHE A 73 2.97 10.07 5.46
CA PHE A 73 4.15 10.15 4.63
C PHE A 73 4.07 9.06 3.56
N HIS A 74 4.72 9.28 2.44
CA HIS A 74 4.74 8.29 1.37
C HIS A 74 5.99 8.41 0.52
N GLN A 75 6.38 7.30 -0.10
CA GLN A 75 7.43 7.28 -1.10
C GLN A 75 7.07 8.23 -2.24
N TYR A 76 8.05 9.02 -2.69
CA TYR A 76 7.80 10.08 -3.66
C TYR A 76 9.04 10.33 -4.54
N ASN A 77 8.86 10.32 -5.87
CA ASN A 77 9.80 10.90 -6.79
C ASN A 77 9.28 12.27 -7.24
N PRO A 78 9.88 13.38 -6.80
CA PRO A 78 9.45 14.73 -7.17
C PRO A 78 9.80 15.11 -8.61
N HIS A 79 10.71 14.41 -9.26
CA HIS A 79 11.30 14.79 -10.54
C HIS A 79 10.62 14.14 -11.74
N ALA A 80 10.02 12.97 -11.56
CA ALA A 80 9.37 12.22 -12.63
C ALA A 80 8.23 11.34 -12.09
N ALA A 81 7.27 11.01 -12.96
CA ALA A 81 6.19 10.09 -12.61
C ALA A 81 6.61 8.60 -12.69
N VAL A 82 7.88 8.32 -12.53
CA VAL A 82 8.48 6.98 -12.51
C VAL A 82 9.18 6.74 -11.18
N TRP A 83 9.36 5.46 -10.83
CA TRP A 83 10.10 5.10 -9.63
C TRP A 83 11.56 5.55 -9.74
N GLY A 84 12.10 6.11 -8.68
CA GLY A 84 13.50 6.60 -8.58
C GLY A 84 13.60 7.83 -7.69
N ASP A 85 14.81 8.23 -7.33
CA ASP A 85 15.10 9.41 -6.49
C ASP A 85 14.18 9.53 -5.26
N MET A 86 14.04 8.43 -4.49
CA MET A 86 13.03 8.30 -3.44
C MET A 86 13.20 9.28 -2.30
N HIS A 87 12.18 10.10 -2.12
CA HIS A 87 11.94 11.01 -1.02
C HIS A 87 10.74 10.53 -0.19
N TRP A 88 10.49 11.15 0.95
CA TRP A 88 9.21 11.04 1.64
C TRP A 88 8.45 12.36 1.49
N ALA A 89 7.37 12.35 0.73
CA ALA A 89 6.40 13.43 0.76
C ALA A 89 5.56 13.35 2.04
N HIS A 90 4.84 14.42 2.35
CA HIS A 90 4.06 14.54 3.57
C HIS A 90 2.69 15.15 3.27
N ALA A 91 1.65 14.58 3.82
CA ALA A 91 0.30 15.12 3.82
C ALA A 91 -0.31 15.05 5.22
N VAL A 92 -1.19 16.00 5.53
CA VAL A 92 -1.90 16.10 6.81
C VAL A 92 -3.40 16.22 6.59
N SER A 93 -4.19 15.61 7.49
CA SER A 93 -5.65 15.63 7.47
C SER A 93 -6.21 15.64 8.90
N GLU A 94 -7.35 16.28 9.10
CA GLU A 94 -8.11 16.20 10.34
C GLU A 94 -9.06 14.99 10.38
N ASP A 95 -9.31 14.36 9.22
CA ASP A 95 -10.34 13.34 9.09
C ASP A 95 -9.97 12.13 8.21
N MET A 96 -8.71 12.03 7.76
CA MET A 96 -8.21 10.99 6.86
C MET A 96 -8.80 11.03 5.43
N ILE A 97 -9.57 12.04 5.08
CA ILE A 97 -10.22 12.21 3.79
C ILE A 97 -9.73 13.48 3.10
N HIS A 98 -9.85 14.62 3.77
CA HIS A 98 -9.45 15.91 3.22
C HIS A 98 -7.99 16.17 3.56
N TRP A 99 -7.12 16.04 2.57
CA TRP A 99 -5.67 16.11 2.72
C TRP A 99 -5.11 17.45 2.27
N LYS A 100 -4.19 17.98 3.07
CA LYS A 100 -3.32 19.11 2.72
C LYS A 100 -1.90 18.58 2.56
N ARG A 101 -1.25 18.91 1.44
CA ARG A 101 0.16 18.59 1.21
C ARG A 101 1.03 19.51 2.04
N LEU A 102 2.11 18.97 2.58
CA LEU A 102 3.15 19.67 3.34
C LEU A 102 4.49 19.56 2.60
N PRO A 103 5.53 20.32 2.99
CA PRO A 103 6.86 20.14 2.44
C PRO A 103 7.36 18.71 2.56
N VAL A 104 8.27 18.31 1.67
CA VAL A 104 8.95 17.02 1.70
C VAL A 104 9.60 16.80 3.07
N ALA A 105 9.26 15.69 3.73
CA ALA A 105 9.75 15.36 5.06
C ALA A 105 11.20 14.85 5.04
N LEU A 106 11.49 13.92 4.11
CA LEU A 106 12.84 13.35 3.97
C LEU A 106 13.28 13.41 2.51
N ALA A 107 14.47 13.96 2.28
CA ALA A 107 15.16 13.96 0.99
C ALA A 107 16.51 13.23 1.14
N PRO A 108 17.04 12.58 0.09
CA PRO A 108 18.37 11.96 0.14
C PRO A 108 19.46 12.94 0.62
N THR A 109 20.38 12.45 1.45
CA THR A 109 21.48 13.27 1.98
C THR A 109 22.73 13.01 1.12
N PRO A 110 23.30 14.02 0.46
CA PRO A 110 24.54 13.85 -0.30
C PRO A 110 25.63 13.17 0.53
N ASN A 111 26.21 12.09 0.01
CA ASN A 111 27.23 11.27 0.70
C ASN A 111 26.76 10.65 2.04
N GLY A 112 25.46 10.71 2.34
CA GLY A 112 24.86 10.10 3.53
C GLY A 112 24.52 8.62 3.35
N PRO A 113 23.98 8.01 4.41
CA PRO A 113 23.54 6.61 4.37
C PRO A 113 22.33 6.39 3.45
N ASP A 114 21.66 7.44 3.03
CA ASP A 114 20.48 7.49 2.17
C ASP A 114 20.72 8.26 0.87
N ALA A 115 21.98 8.36 0.43
CA ALA A 115 22.36 9.15 -0.75
C ALA A 115 21.70 8.69 -2.06
N GLN A 116 21.20 7.46 -2.14
CA GLN A 116 20.50 6.88 -3.29
C GLN A 116 18.97 6.78 -3.08
N GLY A 117 18.48 7.17 -1.91
CA GLY A 117 17.05 7.22 -1.61
C GLY A 117 16.71 6.99 -0.15
N CYS A 118 15.62 7.63 0.27
CA CYS A 118 14.93 7.37 1.52
C CYS A 118 13.81 6.36 1.23
N PHE A 119 14.07 5.06 1.44
CA PHE A 119 13.09 4.00 1.20
C PHE A 119 12.12 3.89 2.37
N THR A 120 11.16 2.99 2.24
CA THR A 120 10.02 2.82 3.14
C THR A 120 10.42 2.60 4.60
N GLY A 121 9.52 2.92 5.49
CA GLY A 121 9.65 2.76 6.93
C GLY A 121 8.37 3.13 7.66
N SER A 122 8.47 3.45 8.95
CA SER A 122 7.31 3.70 9.81
C SER A 122 7.59 4.77 10.86
N ALA A 123 6.54 5.33 11.43
CA ALA A 123 6.62 6.32 12.51
C ALA A 123 6.39 5.66 13.88
N ILE A 124 7.04 6.23 14.90
CA ILE A 124 6.83 5.87 16.29
C ILE A 124 7.01 7.09 17.19
N VAL A 125 6.24 7.16 18.30
CA VAL A 125 6.39 8.22 19.29
C VAL A 125 7.32 7.76 20.41
N TYR A 126 8.31 8.57 20.73
CA TYR A 126 9.20 8.38 21.88
C TYR A 126 9.50 9.72 22.54
N ASN A 127 9.35 9.78 23.86
CA ASN A 127 9.54 11.01 24.66
C ASN A 127 8.77 12.23 24.12
N ASP A 128 7.46 12.03 23.88
CA ASP A 128 6.53 13.04 23.32
C ASP A 128 7.02 13.65 22.00
N ARG A 129 7.70 12.84 21.18
CA ARG A 129 8.23 13.27 19.89
C ARG A 129 8.13 12.17 18.87
N PRO A 130 7.52 12.42 17.69
CA PRO A 130 7.53 11.46 16.58
C PRO A 130 8.94 11.24 16.02
N HIS A 131 9.22 10.01 15.71
CA HIS A 131 10.43 9.53 15.06
C HIS A 131 10.03 8.74 13.81
N LEU A 132 10.83 8.87 12.74
CA LEU A 132 10.72 8.06 11.53
C LEU A 132 11.90 7.10 11.48
N LEU A 133 11.62 5.82 11.56
CA LEU A 133 12.59 4.76 11.28
C LEU A 133 12.40 4.35 9.82
N TYR A 134 13.41 4.56 8.98
CA TYR A 134 13.31 4.40 7.54
C TYR A 134 14.55 3.71 6.97
N THR A 135 14.43 3.16 5.77
CA THR A 135 15.56 2.54 5.08
C THR A 135 16.31 3.57 4.26
N GLY A 136 17.55 3.81 4.60
CA GLY A 136 18.49 4.59 3.78
C GLY A 136 19.24 3.67 2.82
N VAL A 137 19.37 4.10 1.57
CA VAL A 137 20.06 3.36 0.51
C VAL A 137 21.27 4.14 0.01
N ARG A 138 22.41 3.48 -0.08
CA ARG A 138 23.64 4.01 -0.66
C ARG A 138 24.29 3.03 -1.62
N THR A 139 25.11 3.52 -2.51
CA THR A 139 25.99 2.66 -3.32
C THR A 139 26.96 1.89 -2.42
N ALA A 140 27.24 0.65 -2.76
CA ALA A 140 28.13 -0.23 -2.02
C ALA A 140 29.01 -1.07 -2.94
N SER A 141 29.99 -1.75 -2.37
CA SER A 141 30.69 -2.82 -3.07
C SER A 141 29.81 -4.07 -3.22
N PRO A 142 30.05 -4.97 -4.18
CA PRO A 142 29.28 -6.22 -4.30
C PRO A 142 29.25 -7.06 -3.02
N ALA A 143 30.33 -7.03 -2.23
CA ALA A 143 30.42 -7.78 -0.98
C ALA A 143 29.58 -7.20 0.16
N GLU A 144 29.26 -5.92 0.11
CA GLU A 144 28.45 -5.23 1.11
C GLU A 144 26.98 -5.05 0.68
N ALA A 145 26.67 -5.30 -0.57
CA ALA A 145 25.35 -5.04 -1.13
C ALA A 145 24.29 -5.96 -0.53
N THR A 146 23.12 -5.39 -0.21
CA THR A 146 21.90 -6.11 0.16
C THR A 146 20.93 -6.17 -1.03
N ILE A 147 21.06 -5.23 -1.98
CA ILE A 147 20.41 -5.27 -3.30
C ILE A 147 21.50 -5.42 -4.35
N ASN A 148 21.35 -6.45 -5.18
CA ASN A 148 22.27 -6.75 -6.28
C ASN A 148 21.43 -7.17 -7.49
N ASP A 149 21.25 -6.27 -8.44
CA ASP A 149 20.48 -6.50 -9.66
C ASP A 149 21.36 -6.89 -10.87
N GLY A 150 22.64 -7.14 -10.64
CA GLY A 150 23.63 -7.46 -11.67
C GLY A 150 24.31 -6.23 -12.29
N HIS A 151 23.78 -5.04 -12.08
CA HIS A 151 24.32 -3.76 -12.56
C HIS A 151 24.63 -2.80 -11.43
N ASN A 152 23.73 -2.75 -10.44
CA ASN A 152 23.83 -1.86 -9.29
C ASN A 152 24.06 -2.68 -8.02
N HIS A 153 24.87 -2.14 -7.14
CA HIS A 153 25.15 -2.68 -5.82
C HIS A 153 24.75 -1.65 -4.78
N PHE A 154 23.65 -1.89 -4.08
CA PHE A 154 23.16 -0.99 -3.05
C PHE A 154 23.18 -1.64 -1.69
N ARG A 155 23.52 -0.86 -0.70
CA ARG A 155 23.41 -1.19 0.71
C ARG A 155 22.19 -0.53 1.30
N GLU A 156 21.34 -1.34 1.90
CA GLU A 156 20.23 -0.89 2.75
C GLU A 156 20.67 -0.86 4.21
N SER A 157 20.27 0.17 4.93
CA SER A 157 20.51 0.32 6.37
C SER A 157 19.35 1.08 7.00
N GLN A 158 19.05 0.83 8.29
CA GLN A 158 17.93 1.51 8.93
C GLN A 158 18.41 2.81 9.56
N CYS A 159 17.79 3.90 9.16
CA CYS A 159 18.08 5.27 9.55
C CYS A 159 16.98 5.84 10.44
N LEU A 160 17.31 6.84 11.25
CA LEU A 160 16.36 7.49 12.15
C LEU A 160 16.32 9.00 11.90
N ALA A 161 15.11 9.54 11.79
CA ALA A 161 14.85 10.98 11.81
C ALA A 161 13.91 11.33 12.97
N VAL A 162 14.13 12.49 13.58
CA VAL A 162 13.37 12.97 14.73
C VAL A 162 12.65 14.25 14.34
N ALA A 163 11.36 14.37 14.68
CA ALA A 163 10.62 15.59 14.43
C ALA A 163 11.30 16.79 15.12
N ALA A 164 11.59 17.82 14.36
CA ALA A 164 12.21 19.04 14.88
C ALA A 164 11.18 20.02 15.48
N ASP A 165 9.93 19.91 15.04
CA ASP A 165 8.81 20.72 15.50
C ASP A 165 7.56 19.88 15.74
N HIS A 166 6.55 20.48 16.36
CA HIS A 166 5.29 19.80 16.72
C HIS A 166 4.31 19.65 15.56
N THR A 167 4.53 20.37 14.46
CA THR A 167 3.69 20.29 13.25
C THR A 167 4.18 19.21 12.30
N LEU A 168 5.31 18.57 12.60
CA LEU A 168 6.01 17.58 11.79
C LEU A 168 6.43 18.12 10.40
N GLY A 169 6.57 19.44 10.28
CA GLY A 169 7.00 20.11 9.05
C GLY A 169 8.49 19.95 8.77
N THR A 170 9.31 19.73 9.81
CA THR A 170 10.76 19.57 9.68
C THR A 170 11.28 18.39 10.49
N TRP A 171 12.32 17.75 9.94
CA TRP A 171 12.88 16.50 10.48
C TRP A 171 14.40 16.57 10.56
N LYS A 172 14.95 16.11 11.69
CA LYS A 172 16.39 16.00 11.89
C LYS A 172 16.83 14.55 11.75
N LYS A 173 17.51 14.23 10.68
CA LYS A 173 18.13 12.92 10.46
C LYS A 173 19.34 12.71 11.39
N LEU A 174 19.52 11.50 11.88
CA LEU A 174 20.77 11.09 12.49
C LEU A 174 21.84 10.89 11.40
N PRO A 175 23.11 11.23 11.69
CA PRO A 175 24.17 11.17 10.68
C PRO A 175 24.61 9.73 10.32
N ARG A 176 24.27 8.75 11.17
CA ARG A 176 24.60 7.34 10.98
C ARG A 176 23.36 6.48 11.11
N PRO A 177 23.28 5.36 10.36
CA PRO A 177 22.23 4.38 10.56
C PRO A 177 22.21 3.85 11.99
N VAL A 178 21.00 3.56 12.50
CA VAL A 178 20.81 2.92 13.81
C VAL A 178 20.89 1.40 13.70
N ILE A 179 20.62 0.83 12.51
CA ILE A 179 20.88 -0.58 12.20
C ILE A 179 21.65 -0.60 10.86
N PRO A 180 22.97 -0.66 10.89
CA PRO A 180 23.82 -0.44 9.72
C PRO A 180 23.90 -1.64 8.77
N SER A 181 23.54 -2.83 9.25
CA SER A 181 23.71 -4.09 8.48
C SER A 181 22.76 -5.17 8.96
N PRO A 182 22.49 -6.16 8.09
CA PRO A 182 21.90 -7.43 8.50
C PRO A 182 22.73 -8.11 9.60
N PRO A 183 22.17 -9.11 10.30
CA PRO A 183 22.89 -9.90 11.29
C PRO A 183 24.16 -10.53 10.68
N PRO A 184 25.29 -10.58 11.43
CA PRO A 184 26.52 -11.17 10.94
C PRO A 184 26.34 -12.59 10.39
N GLY A 185 26.91 -12.90 9.24
CA GLY A 185 26.81 -14.21 8.61
C GLY A 185 25.51 -14.50 7.87
N MET A 186 24.55 -13.58 7.89
CA MET A 186 23.28 -13.73 7.17
C MET A 186 23.40 -13.09 5.78
N HIS A 187 23.29 -13.89 4.72
CA HIS A 187 23.29 -13.44 3.34
C HIS A 187 21.86 -13.17 2.88
N VAL A 188 21.43 -11.92 3.05
CA VAL A 188 20.07 -11.49 2.77
C VAL A 188 19.85 -11.10 1.31
N THR A 189 18.60 -11.21 0.85
CA THR A 189 18.14 -10.76 -0.48
C THR A 189 17.58 -9.34 -0.45
N GLY A 190 17.48 -8.72 0.71
CA GLY A 190 17.06 -7.37 0.99
C GLY A 190 17.03 -7.11 2.50
N PHE A 191 17.04 -5.84 2.89
CA PHE A 191 17.09 -5.45 4.31
C PHE A 191 16.42 -4.07 4.51
N ARG A 192 15.07 -4.02 4.50
CA ARG A 192 14.33 -2.75 4.40
C ARG A 192 13.00 -2.73 5.13
N ASP A 193 12.37 -1.55 5.13
CA ASP A 193 10.99 -1.25 5.54
C ASP A 193 10.73 -1.45 7.03
N PRO A 194 11.53 -0.84 7.92
CA PRO A 194 11.40 -1.07 9.35
C PRO A 194 10.01 -0.67 9.88
N ALA A 195 9.45 -1.52 10.74
CA ALA A 195 8.15 -1.34 11.37
C ALA A 195 8.27 -1.39 12.90
N PRO A 196 8.57 -0.26 13.58
CA PRO A 196 8.74 -0.23 15.02
C PRO A 196 7.40 -0.19 15.77
N TRP A 197 7.37 -0.87 16.92
CA TRP A 197 6.32 -0.73 17.92
C TRP A 197 6.91 -0.72 19.34
N ARG A 198 6.11 -0.38 20.33
CA ARG A 198 6.47 -0.45 21.73
C ARG A 198 5.69 -1.56 22.41
N ASP A 199 6.38 -2.38 23.20
CA ASP A 199 5.76 -3.35 24.12
C ASP A 199 6.47 -3.29 25.49
N GLY A 200 5.74 -2.87 26.51
CA GLY A 200 6.30 -2.59 27.81
C GLY A 200 7.34 -1.47 27.77
N ASP A 201 8.52 -1.77 28.29
CA ASP A 201 9.64 -0.83 28.37
C ASP A 201 10.56 -0.86 27.14
N HIS A 202 10.32 -1.78 26.21
CA HIS A 202 11.14 -1.96 25.03
C HIS A 202 10.46 -1.48 23.75
N PHE A 203 11.28 -1.09 22.80
CA PHE A 203 10.92 -0.94 21.41
C PHE A 203 11.36 -2.19 20.65
N TYR A 204 10.53 -2.59 19.72
CA TYR A 204 10.81 -3.66 18.78
C TYR A 204 10.66 -3.13 17.37
N THR A 205 11.34 -3.72 16.40
CA THR A 205 11.09 -3.44 14.99
C THR A 205 11.21 -4.72 14.17
N LEU A 206 10.31 -4.89 13.21
CA LEU A 206 10.50 -5.84 12.12
C LEU A 206 11.21 -5.16 10.97
N ILE A 207 12.07 -5.90 10.29
CA ILE A 207 12.71 -5.51 9.04
C ILE A 207 12.39 -6.57 8.00
N GLY A 208 11.86 -6.14 6.85
CA GLY A 208 11.62 -7.00 5.72
C GLY A 208 12.94 -7.53 5.14
N SER A 209 12.98 -8.82 4.86
CA SER A 209 14.18 -9.52 4.41
C SER A 209 13.86 -10.83 3.71
N GLY A 210 14.89 -11.60 3.40
CA GLY A 210 14.79 -12.95 2.87
C GLY A 210 16.15 -13.56 2.66
N ILE A 211 16.17 -14.85 2.35
CA ILE A 211 17.38 -15.63 2.09
C ILE A 211 17.22 -16.35 0.75
N ALA A 212 18.18 -16.16 -0.15
CA ALA A 212 18.16 -16.79 -1.46
C ALA A 212 18.07 -18.31 -1.37
N GLY A 213 17.16 -18.91 -2.15
CA GLY A 213 16.91 -20.35 -2.16
C GLY A 213 16.14 -20.87 -0.94
N VAL A 214 15.80 -20.02 0.03
CA VAL A 214 15.04 -20.40 1.24
C VAL A 214 13.66 -19.74 1.22
N GLY A 215 13.60 -18.40 1.28
CA GLY A 215 12.36 -17.67 1.28
C GLY A 215 12.48 -16.31 1.96
N GLY A 216 11.41 -15.49 1.84
CA GLY A 216 11.27 -14.24 2.54
C GLY A 216 11.09 -14.42 4.04
N ASN A 217 11.48 -13.42 4.81
CA ASN A 217 11.32 -13.41 6.26
C ASN A 217 11.18 -11.99 6.80
N VAL A 218 10.86 -11.88 8.08
CA VAL A 218 10.89 -10.63 8.83
C VAL A 218 11.80 -10.79 10.03
N LEU A 219 12.81 -9.93 10.13
CA LEU A 219 13.84 -9.97 11.16
C LEU A 219 13.42 -9.08 12.34
N LEU A 220 13.43 -9.65 13.56
CA LEU A 220 13.05 -8.96 14.77
C LEU A 220 14.27 -8.38 15.48
N TYR A 221 14.17 -7.11 15.83
CA TYR A 221 15.14 -6.37 16.64
C TYR A 221 14.48 -5.75 17.87
N ARG A 222 15.27 -5.54 18.91
CA ARG A 222 14.86 -4.88 20.17
C ARG A 222 15.75 -3.67 20.48
N SER A 223 15.17 -2.64 21.09
CA SER A 223 15.86 -1.42 21.53
C SER A 223 15.24 -0.85 22.79
N ASN A 224 16.01 -0.04 23.55
CA ASN A 224 15.50 0.75 24.67
C ASN A 224 15.39 2.25 24.32
N ASP A 225 15.98 2.71 23.20
CA ASP A 225 16.20 4.12 22.91
C ASP A 225 15.99 4.50 21.44
N LEU A 226 15.55 3.57 20.58
CA LEU A 226 15.44 3.67 19.12
C LEU A 226 16.79 3.90 18.40
N ARG A 227 17.92 3.90 19.11
CA ARG A 227 19.25 4.19 18.55
C ARG A 227 20.16 2.98 18.52
N THR A 228 20.06 2.16 19.55
CA THR A 228 20.84 0.93 19.69
C THR A 228 19.90 -0.25 19.60
N TRP A 229 20.13 -1.14 18.63
CA TRP A 229 19.28 -2.27 18.34
C TRP A 229 20.02 -3.60 18.46
N GLU A 230 19.39 -4.55 19.09
CA GLU A 230 19.81 -5.93 19.22
C GLU A 230 18.97 -6.80 18.29
N TYR A 231 19.62 -7.61 17.45
CA TYR A 231 18.94 -8.66 16.69
C TYR A 231 18.52 -9.80 17.62
N LEU A 232 17.28 -10.26 17.51
CA LEU A 232 16.77 -11.39 18.27
C LEU A 232 16.70 -12.67 17.42
N HIS A 233 15.77 -12.72 16.47
CA HIS A 233 15.53 -13.86 15.60
C HIS A 233 14.62 -13.46 14.42
N PRO A 234 14.44 -14.31 13.37
CA PRO A 234 13.34 -14.12 12.43
C PRO A 234 12.01 -14.38 13.16
N MET A 235 11.05 -13.43 13.09
CA MET A 235 9.72 -13.61 13.69
C MET A 235 8.85 -14.56 12.87
N LEU A 236 8.99 -14.52 11.55
CA LEU A 236 8.34 -15.43 10.61
C LEU A 236 9.23 -15.61 9.38
N GLN A 237 9.20 -16.81 8.82
CA GLN A 237 9.92 -17.17 7.59
C GLN A 237 9.01 -17.99 6.69
N GLY A 238 9.03 -17.68 5.40
CA GLY A 238 8.33 -18.43 4.36
C GLY A 238 9.27 -19.27 3.50
N HIS A 239 8.73 -19.71 2.40
CA HIS A 239 9.44 -20.50 1.38
C HIS A 239 9.42 -19.76 0.06
N GLY A 240 10.47 -19.91 -0.72
CA GLY A 240 10.54 -19.41 -2.09
C GLY A 240 9.50 -20.10 -2.99
N SER A 241 9.06 -19.42 -4.03
CA SER A 241 8.05 -19.92 -4.97
C SER A 241 8.58 -20.87 -6.04
N GLY A 242 9.90 -21.04 -6.11
CA GLY A 242 10.55 -21.75 -7.23
C GLY A 242 10.53 -20.98 -8.57
N SER A 243 10.10 -19.72 -8.57
CA SER A 243 10.14 -18.85 -9.75
C SER A 243 11.57 -18.57 -10.19
N HIS A 244 11.82 -18.46 -11.50
CA HIS A 244 13.11 -18.12 -12.09
C HIS A 244 13.33 -16.61 -12.31
N SER A 245 12.49 -15.73 -11.72
CA SER A 245 12.68 -14.28 -11.79
C SER A 245 14.05 -13.88 -11.21
N ALA A 246 14.69 -12.86 -11.77
CA ALA A 246 15.89 -12.26 -11.18
C ALA A 246 15.57 -11.49 -9.88
N ASN A 247 14.33 -11.01 -9.73
CA ASN A 247 13.89 -10.24 -8.55
C ASN A 247 13.54 -11.19 -7.38
N PRO A 248 14.18 -11.08 -6.22
CA PRO A 248 13.87 -11.89 -5.04
C PRO A 248 12.43 -11.75 -4.54
N VAL A 249 11.82 -10.58 -4.71
CA VAL A 249 10.41 -10.35 -4.33
C VAL A 249 9.49 -11.26 -5.15
N ASP A 250 9.68 -11.35 -6.47
CA ASP A 250 8.88 -12.20 -7.35
C ASP A 250 9.09 -13.70 -7.06
N ARG A 251 10.26 -14.07 -6.54
CA ARG A 251 10.54 -15.44 -6.10
C ARG A 251 9.99 -15.77 -4.72
N GLY A 252 9.40 -14.81 -4.00
CA GLY A 252 9.00 -14.97 -2.61
C GLY A 252 10.19 -15.10 -1.65
N GLU A 253 11.39 -14.74 -2.09
CA GLU A 253 12.64 -14.76 -1.33
C GLU A 253 12.98 -13.39 -0.71
N MET A 254 12.06 -12.46 -0.78
CA MET A 254 12.10 -11.16 -0.11
C MET A 254 10.68 -10.75 0.29
N TRP A 255 10.49 -10.41 1.55
CA TRP A 255 9.27 -9.83 2.07
C TRP A 255 9.48 -8.35 2.37
N GLU A 256 8.56 -7.52 1.87
CA GLU A 256 8.61 -6.07 1.96
C GLU A 256 7.52 -5.53 2.88
N CYS A 257 7.72 -4.31 3.36
CA CYS A 257 6.73 -3.52 4.09
C CYS A 257 6.04 -4.26 5.24
N PRO A 258 6.79 -4.96 6.13
CA PRO A 258 6.16 -5.59 7.28
C PRO A 258 5.47 -4.55 8.16
N ASP A 259 4.39 -4.98 8.81
CA ASP A 259 3.78 -4.25 9.93
C ASP A 259 3.24 -5.27 10.94
N PHE A 260 3.41 -5.01 12.24
CA PHE A 260 3.04 -5.93 13.31
C PHE A 260 2.38 -5.19 14.46
N PHE A 261 1.19 -5.61 14.82
CA PHE A 261 0.40 -4.88 15.81
C PHE A 261 -0.58 -5.78 16.56
N PRO A 262 -0.94 -5.41 17.80
CA PRO A 262 -2.03 -6.06 18.52
C PRO A 262 -3.37 -5.69 17.85
N LEU A 263 -4.26 -6.68 17.74
CA LEU A 263 -5.61 -6.50 17.22
C LEU A 263 -6.58 -7.46 17.92
N GLY A 264 -7.72 -6.94 18.38
CA GLY A 264 -8.68 -7.71 19.16
C GLY A 264 -8.28 -7.90 20.62
N SER A 265 -8.81 -8.93 21.26
CA SER A 265 -8.56 -9.29 22.67
C SER A 265 -7.66 -10.52 22.79
N GLY A 266 -7.26 -10.85 24.00
CA GLY A 266 -6.55 -12.11 24.28
C GLY A 266 -5.10 -12.18 23.77
N GLY A 267 -4.41 -11.03 23.64
CA GLY A 267 -3.01 -11.01 23.20
C GLY A 267 -2.80 -11.31 21.73
N ARG A 268 -3.86 -11.22 20.92
CA ARG A 268 -3.78 -11.46 19.48
C ARG A 268 -3.04 -10.36 18.77
N HIS A 269 -2.28 -10.76 17.76
CA HIS A 269 -1.50 -9.88 16.88
C HIS A 269 -1.76 -10.22 15.43
N VAL A 270 -1.52 -9.25 14.58
CA VAL A 270 -1.53 -9.39 13.13
C VAL A 270 -0.17 -8.97 12.59
N LEU A 271 0.41 -9.81 11.74
CA LEU A 271 1.55 -9.52 10.89
C LEU A 271 1.05 -9.34 9.47
N ILE A 272 1.43 -8.27 8.82
CA ILE A 272 1.21 -8.05 7.39
C ILE A 272 2.54 -7.83 6.68
N TYR A 273 2.64 -8.23 5.41
CA TYR A 273 3.79 -8.00 4.55
C TYR A 273 3.42 -8.14 3.08
N SER A 274 4.31 -7.73 2.21
CA SER A 274 4.13 -7.77 0.76
C SER A 274 5.20 -8.62 0.09
N THR A 275 4.81 -9.44 -0.88
CA THR A 275 5.70 -10.25 -1.71
C THR A 275 4.94 -10.75 -2.94
N GLN A 276 5.64 -11.05 -4.05
CA GLN A 276 5.05 -11.64 -5.25
C GLN A 276 3.84 -10.85 -5.80
N GLY A 277 3.85 -9.52 -5.66
CA GLY A 277 2.73 -8.67 -6.07
C GLY A 277 1.49 -8.83 -5.20
N LYS A 278 1.58 -9.44 -4.03
CA LYS A 278 0.48 -9.70 -3.09
C LYS A 278 0.77 -9.03 -1.76
N THR A 279 -0.30 -8.72 -1.05
CA THR A 279 -0.28 -8.29 0.35
C THR A 279 -0.88 -9.39 1.21
N LEU A 280 -0.09 -9.91 2.12
CA LEU A 280 -0.45 -11.08 2.94
C LEU A 280 -0.58 -10.68 4.41
N TRP A 281 -1.42 -11.41 5.14
CA TRP A 281 -1.56 -11.25 6.57
C TRP A 281 -1.55 -12.60 7.29
N HIS A 282 -1.07 -12.58 8.54
CA HIS A 282 -1.20 -13.66 9.50
C HIS A 282 -1.78 -13.11 10.80
N SER A 283 -2.77 -13.76 11.37
CA SER A 283 -3.22 -13.51 12.73
C SER A 283 -2.81 -14.67 13.64
N GLY A 284 -2.53 -14.36 14.90
CA GLY A 284 -2.08 -15.38 15.87
C GLY A 284 -1.78 -14.76 17.22
N THR A 285 -1.01 -15.47 18.03
CA THR A 285 -0.62 -15.07 19.38
C THR A 285 0.88 -14.76 19.46
N LEU A 286 1.25 -13.78 20.28
CA LEU A 286 2.64 -13.43 20.58
C LEU A 286 3.00 -13.96 21.97
N ASP A 287 4.00 -14.84 22.06
CA ASP A 287 4.66 -15.16 23.32
C ASP A 287 5.60 -14.00 23.69
N ARG A 288 5.22 -13.21 24.67
CA ARG A 288 5.99 -12.03 25.10
C ARG A 288 7.28 -12.35 25.84
N THR A 289 7.47 -13.59 26.27
CA THR A 289 8.72 -14.01 26.93
C THR A 289 9.82 -14.24 25.91
N THR A 290 9.48 -14.91 24.83
CA THR A 290 10.41 -15.27 23.75
C THR A 290 10.31 -14.33 22.56
N MET A 291 9.26 -13.51 22.47
CA MET A 291 8.88 -12.70 21.32
C MET A 291 8.65 -13.54 20.05
N LEU A 292 8.23 -14.78 20.21
CA LEU A 292 7.84 -15.65 19.10
C LEU A 292 6.37 -15.43 18.74
N PHE A 293 6.12 -15.23 17.46
CA PHE A 293 4.78 -15.15 16.91
C PHE A 293 4.31 -16.53 16.44
N HIS A 294 3.15 -16.95 16.90
CA HIS A 294 2.50 -18.21 16.54
C HIS A 294 1.32 -17.92 15.61
N PRO A 295 1.51 -17.98 14.27
CA PRO A 295 0.43 -17.73 13.33
C PRO A 295 -0.61 -18.85 13.39
N GLU A 296 -1.88 -18.49 13.42
CA GLU A 296 -3.02 -19.41 13.48
C GLU A 296 -3.88 -19.34 12.22
N ARG A 297 -3.95 -18.16 11.57
CA ARG A 297 -4.69 -17.92 10.35
C ARG A 297 -3.89 -17.03 9.41
N ALA A 298 -4.10 -17.21 8.11
CA ALA A 298 -3.45 -16.40 7.07
C ALA A 298 -4.41 -16.10 5.93
N GLY A 299 -4.13 -15.02 5.19
CA GLY A 299 -4.90 -14.66 4.02
C GLY A 299 -4.24 -13.54 3.21
N GLN A 300 -4.95 -13.06 2.21
CA GLN A 300 -4.55 -11.93 1.39
C GLN A 300 -5.39 -10.70 1.76
N LEU A 301 -4.75 -9.53 1.90
CA LEU A 301 -5.44 -8.28 2.25
C LEU A 301 -6.30 -7.75 1.10
N ASP A 302 -5.78 -7.81 -0.12
CA ASP A 302 -6.46 -7.31 -1.30
C ASP A 302 -6.05 -8.14 -2.52
N TYR A 303 -6.99 -8.45 -3.39
CA TYR A 303 -6.76 -9.33 -4.54
C TYR A 303 -6.48 -8.56 -5.83
N GLY A 304 -6.31 -7.24 -5.75
CA GLY A 304 -6.12 -6.38 -6.91
C GLY A 304 -4.82 -5.60 -6.93
N SER A 305 -4.90 -4.35 -7.40
CA SER A 305 -3.79 -3.42 -7.54
C SER A 305 -3.50 -2.71 -6.21
N TYR A 306 -3.10 -3.46 -5.19
CA TYR A 306 -2.88 -2.99 -3.82
C TYR A 306 -1.59 -3.60 -3.26
N TYR A 307 -0.67 -2.77 -2.76
CA TYR A 307 0.65 -3.22 -2.30
C TYR A 307 1.17 -2.38 -1.12
N ALA A 308 2.22 -2.87 -0.46
CA ALA A 308 3.01 -2.16 0.56
C ALA A 308 2.18 -1.52 1.70
N PRO A 309 1.25 -2.25 2.35
CA PRO A 309 0.39 -1.67 3.37
C PRO A 309 1.15 -1.24 4.62
N LYS A 310 0.66 -0.18 5.25
CA LYS A 310 1.06 0.27 6.61
C LYS A 310 -0.16 0.65 7.42
N THR A 311 -0.06 0.55 8.74
CA THR A 311 -1.16 0.88 9.64
C THR A 311 -0.84 2.01 10.60
N GLN A 312 -1.88 2.63 11.12
CA GLN A 312 -1.82 3.58 12.24
C GLN A 312 -3.00 3.34 13.19
N VAL A 313 -2.94 3.92 14.37
CA VAL A 313 -4.07 3.98 15.30
C VAL A 313 -4.73 5.34 15.13
N ASP A 314 -6.08 5.38 15.03
CA ASP A 314 -6.82 6.64 14.97
C ASP A 314 -7.07 7.21 16.39
N ALA A 315 -7.72 8.39 16.45
CA ALA A 315 -8.08 9.07 17.70
C ALA A 315 -8.98 8.23 18.63
N LYS A 316 -9.65 7.20 18.11
CA LYS A 316 -10.57 6.33 18.85
C LYS A 316 -9.97 4.97 19.18
N GLY A 317 -8.69 4.74 18.85
CA GLY A 317 -8.02 3.47 19.07
C GLY A 317 -8.27 2.43 17.97
N ASN A 318 -8.94 2.77 16.87
CA ASN A 318 -9.11 1.85 15.75
C ASN A 318 -7.79 1.70 14.98
N ARG A 319 -7.51 0.47 14.51
CA ARG A 319 -6.41 0.20 13.59
C ARG A 319 -6.84 0.53 12.17
N ILE A 320 -6.17 1.49 11.55
CA ILE A 320 -6.44 1.97 10.18
C ILE A 320 -5.33 1.46 9.27
N LEU A 321 -5.72 0.81 8.18
CA LEU A 321 -4.85 0.29 7.13
C LEU A 321 -4.87 1.23 5.93
N TRP A 322 -3.70 1.47 5.37
CA TRP A 322 -3.45 2.15 4.11
C TRP A 322 -2.63 1.25 3.20
N GLY A 323 -2.78 1.41 1.90
CA GLY A 323 -1.95 0.72 0.92
C GLY A 323 -1.72 1.57 -0.33
N TRP A 324 -0.65 1.27 -1.02
CA TRP A 324 -0.37 1.85 -2.32
C TRP A 324 -1.23 1.18 -3.39
N LEU A 325 -2.00 1.97 -4.13
CA LEU A 325 -2.71 1.52 -5.32
C LEU A 325 -1.78 1.65 -6.52
N THR A 326 -1.30 0.51 -7.00
CA THR A 326 -0.25 0.43 -8.01
C THR A 326 -0.72 0.98 -9.36
N GLU A 327 0.19 1.57 -10.10
CA GLU A 327 -0.08 2.02 -11.46
C GLU A 327 -0.17 0.83 -12.43
N THR A 328 -1.14 0.82 -13.31
CA THR A 328 -1.34 -0.25 -14.30
C THR A 328 -1.32 0.23 -15.75
N ARG A 329 -1.17 1.54 -15.99
CA ARG A 329 -0.90 2.08 -17.33
C ARG A 329 0.52 1.71 -17.78
N PRO A 330 0.79 1.66 -19.09
CA PRO A 330 2.15 1.65 -19.60
C PRO A 330 2.94 2.87 -19.13
N GLU A 331 4.26 2.70 -18.93
CA GLU A 331 5.14 3.78 -18.44
C GLU A 331 5.05 5.04 -19.28
N ALA A 332 5.02 4.92 -20.61
CA ALA A 332 4.89 6.04 -21.50
C ALA A 332 3.61 6.88 -21.26
N ASP A 333 2.53 6.24 -20.81
CA ASP A 333 1.25 6.91 -20.59
C ASP A 333 1.23 7.66 -19.25
N TYR A 334 1.65 7.03 -18.16
CA TYR A 334 1.67 7.72 -16.87
C TYR A 334 2.81 8.76 -16.78
N SER A 335 3.93 8.56 -17.48
CA SER A 335 4.99 9.57 -17.61
C SER A 335 4.48 10.80 -18.35
N ARG A 336 3.71 10.60 -19.43
CA ARG A 336 3.05 11.69 -20.17
C ARG A 336 1.99 12.40 -19.32
N ALA A 337 1.22 11.66 -18.53
CA ALA A 337 0.25 12.22 -17.60
C ALA A 337 0.93 13.00 -16.46
N GLY A 338 2.21 12.73 -16.19
CA GLY A 338 3.03 13.44 -15.21
C GLY A 338 2.72 13.10 -13.77
N TRP A 339 1.95 12.02 -13.51
CA TRP A 339 1.63 11.52 -12.17
C TRP A 339 1.39 10.02 -12.18
N SER A 340 1.69 9.36 -11.06
CA SER A 340 1.47 7.92 -10.89
C SER A 340 1.32 7.54 -9.43
N GLY A 341 0.51 6.52 -9.16
CA GLY A 341 0.25 5.98 -7.84
C GLY A 341 -0.71 6.82 -6.99
N MET A 342 -1.27 6.21 -5.97
CA MET A 342 -2.13 6.84 -4.96
C MET A 342 -2.27 5.95 -3.74
N MET A 343 -2.79 6.51 -2.63
CA MET A 343 -3.18 5.73 -1.46
C MET A 343 -4.60 5.19 -1.61
N SER A 344 -4.87 4.02 -1.02
CA SER A 344 -6.21 3.48 -0.84
C SER A 344 -7.07 4.40 0.03
N LEU A 345 -8.37 4.18 0.07
CA LEU A 345 -9.20 4.69 1.15
C LEU A 345 -8.76 4.09 2.49
N PRO A 346 -8.96 4.81 3.62
CA PRO A 346 -8.69 4.27 4.94
C PRO A 346 -9.59 3.07 5.24
N ARG A 347 -8.99 1.95 5.69
CA ARG A 347 -9.72 0.73 6.05
C ARG A 347 -9.56 0.45 7.54
N ILE A 348 -10.65 0.25 8.27
CA ILE A 348 -10.60 -0.22 9.66
C ILE A 348 -10.38 -1.72 9.66
N LEU A 349 -9.41 -2.15 10.48
CA LEU A 349 -9.13 -3.56 10.74
C LEU A 349 -9.74 -4.00 12.07
N THR A 350 -10.37 -5.17 12.07
CA THR A 350 -10.81 -5.88 13.27
C THR A 350 -10.59 -7.39 13.08
N LEU A 351 -10.72 -8.17 14.14
CA LEU A 351 -10.76 -9.63 14.08
C LEU A 351 -12.16 -10.14 14.41
N ASP A 352 -12.60 -11.15 13.66
CA ASP A 352 -13.73 -12.01 14.00
C ASP A 352 -13.18 -13.43 14.18
N GLY A 353 -13.03 -13.83 15.45
CA GLY A 353 -12.18 -14.98 15.79
C GLY A 353 -10.72 -14.70 15.39
N ASN A 354 -10.21 -15.49 14.46
CA ASN A 354 -8.87 -15.34 13.88
C ASN A 354 -8.88 -14.74 12.47
N ASP A 355 -10.06 -14.50 11.91
CA ASP A 355 -10.20 -13.95 10.56
C ASP A 355 -10.11 -12.42 10.58
N LEU A 356 -9.30 -11.87 9.68
CA LEU A 356 -9.17 -10.44 9.53
C LEU A 356 -10.39 -9.86 8.80
N VAL A 357 -10.97 -8.85 9.41
CA VAL A 357 -12.11 -8.09 8.87
C VAL A 357 -11.62 -6.69 8.50
N MET A 358 -11.94 -6.27 7.29
CA MET A 358 -11.55 -4.97 6.73
C MET A 358 -12.78 -4.26 6.16
N LYS A 359 -13.04 -3.05 6.62
CA LYS A 359 -14.13 -2.23 6.10
C LYS A 359 -13.67 -0.80 5.86
N PRO A 360 -14.27 -0.06 4.93
CA PRO A 360 -13.97 1.36 4.77
C PRO A 360 -14.18 2.10 6.09
N ALA A 361 -13.29 3.03 6.40
CA ALA A 361 -13.45 3.87 7.59
C ALA A 361 -14.71 4.74 7.46
N PRO A 362 -15.47 4.96 8.55
CA PRO A 362 -16.71 5.78 8.49
C PRO A 362 -16.49 7.20 7.98
N GLN A 363 -15.28 7.71 8.05
CA GLN A 363 -14.93 9.03 7.53
C GLN A 363 -15.16 9.16 6.02
N THR A 364 -15.16 8.06 5.28
CA THR A 364 -15.50 8.04 3.83
C THR A 364 -16.92 8.56 3.57
N GLU A 365 -17.81 8.48 4.54
CA GLU A 365 -19.17 9.01 4.43
C GLU A 365 -19.21 10.54 4.28
N ARG A 366 -18.16 11.24 4.68
CA ARG A 366 -18.02 12.70 4.48
C ARG A 366 -17.90 13.11 3.02
N LEU A 367 -17.58 12.16 2.14
CA LEU A 367 -17.53 12.39 0.70
C LEU A 367 -18.93 12.48 0.07
N ARG A 368 -19.98 11.97 0.74
CA ARG A 368 -21.33 11.89 0.18
C ARG A 368 -21.93 13.26 -0.04
N SER A 369 -22.34 13.55 -1.27
CA SER A 369 -23.03 14.80 -1.65
C SER A 369 -24.52 14.62 -1.85
N SER A 370 -24.95 13.49 -2.43
CA SER A 370 -26.36 13.18 -2.65
C SER A 370 -26.60 11.67 -2.61
N ARG A 371 -27.79 11.27 -2.15
CA ARG A 371 -28.26 9.88 -2.19
C ARG A 371 -29.09 9.65 -3.45
N ASN A 372 -28.80 8.57 -4.16
CA ASN A 372 -29.50 8.18 -5.39
C ASN A 372 -30.18 6.81 -5.17
N PRO A 373 -31.37 6.73 -4.56
CA PRO A 373 -31.96 5.47 -4.10
C PRO A 373 -32.41 4.51 -5.22
N THR A 374 -32.56 4.99 -6.45
CA THR A 374 -33.13 4.22 -7.58
C THR A 374 -32.28 4.23 -8.84
N ALA A 375 -31.05 4.76 -8.79
CA ALA A 375 -30.27 4.95 -9.99
C ALA A 375 -29.69 3.60 -10.49
N THR A 376 -30.24 3.11 -11.59
CA THR A 376 -29.66 2.01 -12.36
C THR A 376 -28.59 2.48 -13.34
N HIS A 377 -28.52 3.80 -13.56
CA HIS A 377 -27.53 4.44 -14.42
C HIS A 377 -26.92 5.61 -13.66
N LEU A 378 -25.62 5.54 -13.41
CA LEU A 378 -24.91 6.50 -12.60
C LEU A 378 -23.99 7.33 -13.51
N PRO A 379 -24.37 8.56 -13.87
CA PRO A 379 -23.63 9.38 -14.82
C PRO A 379 -22.32 9.94 -14.26
N ASN A 380 -22.04 9.72 -12.97
CA ASN A 380 -20.89 10.26 -12.28
C ASN A 380 -19.85 9.15 -12.01
N THR A 381 -18.59 9.45 -12.24
CA THR A 381 -17.45 8.55 -12.01
C THR A 381 -16.93 8.59 -10.58
N ARG A 382 -17.59 9.30 -9.66
CA ARG A 382 -17.27 9.36 -8.23
C ARG A 382 -18.49 8.93 -7.44
N GLN A 383 -18.46 7.69 -6.95
CA GLN A 383 -19.63 7.07 -6.37
C GLN A 383 -19.29 6.07 -5.29
N GLU A 384 -20.21 5.94 -4.35
CA GLU A 384 -20.32 4.83 -3.42
C GLU A 384 -21.59 4.04 -3.73
N PHE A 385 -21.48 2.71 -3.69
CA PHE A 385 -22.62 1.81 -3.84
C PHE A 385 -22.56 0.71 -2.80
N ARG A 386 -23.74 0.41 -2.22
CA ARG A 386 -23.94 -0.68 -1.25
C ARG A 386 -25.14 -1.50 -1.63
N CYS A 387 -25.05 -2.81 -1.42
CA CYS A 387 -26.22 -3.70 -1.51
C CYS A 387 -25.96 -5.01 -0.75
N VAL A 388 -27.02 -5.77 -0.55
CA VAL A 388 -26.91 -7.17 -0.13
C VAL A 388 -27.19 -8.06 -1.35
N LEU A 389 -26.20 -8.86 -1.73
CA LEU A 389 -26.34 -9.89 -2.75
C LEU A 389 -27.08 -11.06 -2.13
N GLN A 390 -28.15 -11.52 -2.77
CA GLN A 390 -28.85 -12.74 -2.40
C GLN A 390 -28.40 -13.86 -3.34
N SER A 391 -28.12 -15.05 -2.80
CA SER A 391 -27.72 -16.21 -3.60
C SER A 391 -28.82 -16.55 -4.62
N ALA A 392 -28.54 -16.27 -5.88
CA ALA A 392 -29.30 -16.79 -7.00
C ALA A 392 -28.53 -17.96 -7.58
N GLY A 393 -29.10 -19.10 -7.76
CA GLY A 393 -28.42 -20.20 -8.44
C GLY A 393 -27.70 -19.73 -9.70
N THR A 394 -26.61 -20.41 -10.02
CA THR A 394 -25.85 -20.43 -11.27
C THR A 394 -25.64 -19.14 -12.09
N GLY A 395 -24.39 -18.61 -12.06
CA GLY A 395 -23.77 -17.95 -13.21
C GLY A 395 -24.29 -16.57 -13.64
N GLU A 396 -25.23 -15.96 -12.91
CA GLU A 396 -25.72 -14.61 -13.25
C GLU A 396 -24.62 -13.59 -12.92
N PRO A 397 -24.27 -12.66 -13.84
CA PRO A 397 -23.32 -11.60 -13.54
C PRO A 397 -23.85 -10.74 -12.39
N LEU A 398 -22.97 -10.37 -11.45
CA LEU A 398 -23.28 -9.27 -10.53
C LEU A 398 -23.62 -8.03 -11.38
N PRO A 399 -24.65 -7.29 -11.03
CA PRO A 399 -25.20 -6.26 -11.91
C PRO A 399 -24.36 -4.99 -11.93
N TYR A 400 -23.03 -5.11 -12.06
CA TYR A 400 -22.17 -3.96 -12.07
C TYR A 400 -21.20 -3.99 -13.23
N ARG A 401 -21.30 -2.98 -14.08
CA ARG A 401 -20.44 -2.79 -15.24
C ARG A 401 -19.96 -1.35 -15.29
N ILE A 402 -18.67 -1.15 -15.51
CA ILE A 402 -18.10 0.15 -15.87
C ILE A 402 -17.77 0.11 -17.35
N SER A 403 -18.25 1.08 -18.09
CA SER A 403 -18.01 1.17 -19.54
C SER A 403 -17.65 2.60 -19.96
N ASP A 404 -16.96 2.71 -21.08
CA ASP A 404 -16.82 3.96 -21.84
C ASP A 404 -17.58 3.85 -23.17
N ALA A 405 -17.41 4.85 -24.05
CA ALA A 405 -18.05 4.86 -25.37
C ALA A 405 -17.56 3.71 -26.27
N ALA A 406 -16.41 3.08 -25.98
CA ALA A 406 -15.86 1.96 -26.74
C ALA A 406 -16.34 0.59 -26.19
N GLY A 407 -17.07 0.56 -25.06
CA GLY A 407 -17.63 -0.67 -24.48
C GLY A 407 -17.18 -0.94 -23.03
N PRO A 408 -17.33 -2.15 -22.52
CA PRO A 408 -17.01 -2.50 -21.14
C PRO A 408 -15.52 -2.31 -20.82
N LEU A 409 -15.23 -1.69 -19.69
CA LEU A 409 -13.90 -1.54 -19.10
C LEU A 409 -13.68 -2.53 -17.96
N LEU A 410 -14.75 -2.82 -17.21
CA LEU A 410 -14.72 -3.69 -16.04
C LEU A 410 -16.11 -4.28 -15.80
N GLU A 411 -16.16 -5.57 -15.49
CA GLU A 411 -17.37 -6.24 -15.06
C GLU A 411 -17.13 -7.01 -13.77
N ILE A 412 -18.07 -6.92 -12.83
CA ILE A 412 -18.11 -7.76 -11.65
C ILE A 412 -19.07 -8.92 -11.97
N ARG A 413 -18.61 -10.15 -11.81
CA ARG A 413 -19.41 -11.38 -12.03
C ARG A 413 -19.28 -12.30 -10.83
N SER A 414 -20.38 -12.92 -10.40
CA SER A 414 -20.34 -14.06 -9.49
C SER A 414 -20.51 -15.35 -10.28
N ASP A 415 -19.61 -16.29 -10.13
CA ASP A 415 -19.76 -17.65 -10.68
C ASP A 415 -20.11 -18.59 -9.54
N GLN A 416 -21.40 -18.90 -9.40
CA GLN A 416 -21.90 -19.79 -8.35
C GLN A 416 -21.94 -21.26 -8.80
N ALA A 417 -21.69 -21.54 -10.08
CA ALA A 417 -21.72 -22.88 -10.62
C ALA A 417 -20.47 -23.71 -10.33
N GLN A 418 -19.39 -23.05 -9.95
CA GLN A 418 -18.12 -23.71 -9.58
C GLN A 418 -17.95 -23.75 -8.06
N SER A 419 -17.49 -24.88 -7.57
CA SER A 419 -17.02 -25.03 -6.20
C SER A 419 -15.48 -25.12 -6.24
N PRO A 420 -14.74 -24.19 -5.60
CA PRO A 420 -15.18 -23.10 -4.72
C PRO A 420 -15.87 -21.96 -5.51
N ARG A 421 -16.74 -21.22 -4.84
CA ARG A 421 -17.46 -20.09 -5.45
C ARG A 421 -16.47 -18.98 -5.78
N VAL A 422 -16.42 -18.62 -7.05
CA VAL A 422 -15.47 -17.63 -7.59
C VAL A 422 -16.20 -16.31 -7.81
N VAL A 423 -15.71 -15.22 -7.22
CA VAL A 423 -16.06 -13.86 -7.65
C VAL A 423 -15.04 -13.42 -8.68
N ARG A 424 -15.51 -12.99 -9.83
CA ARG A 424 -14.67 -12.46 -10.90
C ARG A 424 -14.82 -10.96 -10.97
N VAL A 425 -13.69 -10.27 -10.96
CA VAL A 425 -13.62 -8.85 -11.27
C VAL A 425 -12.69 -8.74 -12.46
N ASP A 426 -13.27 -8.55 -13.66
CA ASP A 426 -12.55 -8.56 -14.91
C ASP A 426 -11.75 -9.88 -15.09
N ASP A 427 -10.42 -9.82 -15.19
CA ASP A 427 -9.51 -10.98 -15.30
C ASP A 427 -9.05 -11.53 -13.93
N ILE A 428 -9.43 -10.89 -12.82
CA ILE A 428 -9.12 -11.37 -11.49
C ILE A 428 -10.12 -12.42 -11.06
N HIS A 429 -9.66 -13.66 -10.95
CA HIS A 429 -10.40 -14.75 -10.34
C HIS A 429 -10.07 -14.81 -8.86
N MET A 430 -11.07 -14.66 -8.01
CA MET A 430 -10.93 -14.80 -6.58
C MET A 430 -11.57 -16.11 -6.15
N GLU A 431 -10.77 -17.03 -5.65
CA GLU A 431 -11.28 -18.14 -4.86
C GLU A 431 -11.65 -17.61 -3.49
N ILE A 432 -12.94 -17.63 -3.17
CA ILE A 432 -13.42 -17.30 -1.84
C ILE A 432 -13.20 -18.54 -0.98
N PRO A 433 -12.34 -18.48 0.05
CA PRO A 433 -11.94 -19.68 0.82
C PRO A 433 -13.11 -20.37 1.55
N GLU A 434 -14.23 -19.67 1.70
CA GLU A 434 -15.46 -20.22 2.27
C GLU A 434 -16.65 -19.90 1.36
N PRO A 435 -17.68 -20.75 1.33
CA PRO A 435 -18.89 -20.44 0.57
C PRO A 435 -19.44 -19.10 1.09
N LEU A 436 -19.68 -18.16 0.17
CA LEU A 436 -20.43 -16.95 0.52
C LEU A 436 -21.73 -17.40 1.18
N PRO A 437 -22.11 -16.82 2.31
CA PRO A 437 -23.41 -17.09 2.90
C PRO A 437 -24.51 -16.78 1.90
N ALA A 438 -25.71 -17.27 2.13
CA ALA A 438 -26.87 -17.06 1.25
C ALA A 438 -27.10 -15.57 0.93
N THR A 439 -26.57 -14.70 1.78
CA THR A 439 -26.54 -13.24 1.57
C THR A 439 -25.11 -12.72 1.79
N ALA A 440 -24.62 -11.88 0.89
CA ALA A 440 -23.32 -11.24 0.98
C ALA A 440 -23.44 -9.71 0.84
N GLY A 441 -22.91 -8.98 1.78
CA GLY A 441 -22.81 -7.52 1.69
C GLY A 441 -21.77 -7.12 0.65
N LEU A 442 -22.14 -6.27 -0.29
CA LEU A 442 -21.27 -5.63 -1.26
C LEU A 442 -21.18 -4.13 -0.93
N HIS A 443 -19.97 -3.62 -0.82
CA HIS A 443 -19.71 -2.19 -0.68
C HIS A 443 -18.60 -1.82 -1.65
N LEU A 444 -18.81 -0.82 -2.49
CA LEU A 444 -17.80 -0.39 -3.46
C LEU A 444 -17.72 1.12 -3.59
N PHE A 445 -16.53 1.59 -3.96
CA PHE A 445 -16.22 2.98 -4.26
C PHE A 445 -15.60 3.08 -5.66
N ILE A 446 -16.08 4.04 -6.44
CA ILE A 446 -15.50 4.39 -7.72
C ILE A 446 -14.98 5.82 -7.64
N ASP A 447 -13.76 6.02 -8.11
CA ASP A 447 -13.14 7.34 -8.23
C ASP A 447 -12.39 7.47 -9.56
N ASN A 448 -13.10 7.88 -10.58
CA ASN A 448 -12.59 7.98 -11.97
C ASN A 448 -11.93 6.67 -12.44
N SER A 449 -10.63 6.50 -12.24
CA SER A 449 -9.85 5.34 -12.70
C SER A 449 -9.61 4.26 -11.62
N VAL A 450 -10.31 4.34 -10.49
CA VAL A 450 -10.14 3.43 -9.36
C VAL A 450 -11.46 2.83 -8.93
N LEU A 451 -11.43 1.56 -8.57
CA LEU A 451 -12.52 0.83 -7.93
C LEU A 451 -11.95 0.11 -6.70
N GLU A 452 -12.54 0.36 -5.54
CA GLU A 452 -12.32 -0.45 -4.33
C GLU A 452 -13.61 -1.20 -3.97
N ILE A 453 -13.51 -2.52 -3.82
CA ILE A 453 -14.64 -3.42 -3.55
C ILE A 453 -14.40 -4.13 -2.22
N PHE A 454 -15.44 -4.19 -1.40
CA PHE A 454 -15.48 -4.93 -0.14
C PHE A 454 -16.65 -5.90 -0.16
N ILE A 455 -16.38 -7.20 0.02
CA ILE A 455 -17.39 -8.24 0.09
C ILE A 455 -17.38 -8.82 1.50
N ASN A 456 -18.50 -8.73 2.21
CA ASN A 456 -18.65 -9.15 3.61
C ASN A 456 -17.59 -8.57 4.56
N ASN A 457 -16.93 -7.46 4.18
CA ASN A 457 -15.79 -6.88 4.90
C ASN A 457 -14.61 -7.86 5.11
N ARG A 458 -14.53 -8.95 4.34
CA ARG A 458 -13.46 -9.97 4.43
C ARG A 458 -12.63 -10.03 3.15
N ILE A 459 -13.23 -9.79 2.01
CA ILE A 459 -12.59 -9.84 0.71
C ILE A 459 -12.54 -8.43 0.16
N CYS A 460 -11.35 -7.96 -0.14
CA CYS A 460 -11.14 -6.67 -0.78
C CYS A 460 -10.54 -6.87 -2.17
N VAL A 461 -11.00 -6.07 -3.13
CA VAL A 461 -10.43 -6.01 -4.48
C VAL A 461 -10.29 -4.57 -4.90
N THR A 462 -9.07 -4.15 -5.13
CA THR A 462 -8.78 -2.84 -5.70
C THR A 462 -8.43 -3.00 -7.17
N ARG A 463 -9.08 -2.24 -8.03
CA ARG A 463 -8.84 -2.27 -9.47
C ARG A 463 -8.55 -0.89 -10.02
N ARG A 464 -7.55 -0.80 -10.88
CA ARG A 464 -7.32 0.35 -11.75
C ARG A 464 -7.93 0.06 -13.11
N PHE A 465 -8.62 1.04 -13.66
CA PHE A 465 -9.19 0.97 -15.00
C PHE A 465 -9.08 2.35 -15.67
N TYR A 466 -8.93 2.38 -16.99
CA TYR A 466 -8.71 3.63 -17.72
C TYR A 466 -9.61 3.70 -18.92
N SER A 467 -10.24 4.86 -19.14
CA SER A 467 -11.05 5.08 -20.34
C SER A 467 -10.17 4.96 -21.59
N ARG A 468 -10.69 4.28 -22.60
CA ARG A 468 -10.08 4.13 -23.92
C ARG A 468 -10.45 5.28 -24.86
N THR A 469 -11.29 6.17 -24.40
CA THR A 469 -11.73 7.37 -25.12
C THR A 469 -11.30 8.61 -24.36
N SER A 470 -11.39 9.77 -24.99
CA SER A 470 -11.10 11.07 -24.34
C SER A 470 -12.10 11.46 -23.25
N GLY A 471 -13.21 10.71 -23.12
CA GLY A 471 -14.22 10.93 -22.10
C GLY A 471 -13.88 10.27 -20.75
N LYS A 472 -14.61 10.67 -19.71
CA LYS A 472 -14.58 9.99 -18.42
C LYS A 472 -15.31 8.63 -18.55
N PRO A 473 -14.86 7.58 -17.83
CA PRO A 473 -15.60 6.33 -17.79
C PRO A 473 -16.99 6.57 -17.16
N VAL A 474 -18.00 5.89 -17.68
CA VAL A 474 -19.36 5.93 -17.13
C VAL A 474 -19.62 4.63 -16.38
N ALA A 475 -19.95 4.75 -15.12
CA ALA A 475 -20.37 3.60 -14.32
C ALA A 475 -21.84 3.31 -14.58
N THR A 476 -22.12 2.13 -15.10
CA THR A 476 -23.50 1.65 -15.31
C THR A 476 -23.77 0.50 -14.37
N LEU A 477 -24.76 0.68 -13.50
CA LEU A 477 -25.35 -0.42 -12.74
C LEU A 477 -26.37 -1.11 -13.65
N THR A 478 -26.01 -2.25 -14.22
CA THR A 478 -26.95 -3.05 -15.02
C THR A 478 -27.55 -4.11 -14.10
N LEU A 479 -28.81 -3.95 -13.77
CA LEU A 479 -29.61 -4.99 -13.13
C LEU A 479 -30.08 -5.94 -14.23
N ALA A 480 -29.29 -6.94 -14.59
CA ALA A 480 -29.68 -7.96 -15.55
C ALA A 480 -30.47 -9.07 -14.83
N GLY A 481 -31.67 -9.36 -15.29
CA GLY A 481 -32.55 -10.34 -14.68
C GLY A 481 -33.37 -9.82 -13.49
N GLN A 482 -34.15 -10.68 -12.84
CA GLN A 482 -34.85 -10.31 -11.61
C GLN A 482 -33.81 -10.12 -10.50
N PRO A 483 -33.63 -8.89 -9.97
CA PRO A 483 -32.53 -8.59 -9.07
C PRO A 483 -32.73 -9.34 -7.75
N ARG A 484 -31.79 -10.20 -7.42
CA ARG A 484 -31.64 -10.75 -6.08
C ARG A 484 -30.69 -9.84 -5.26
N ILE A 485 -30.94 -8.55 -5.35
CA ILE A 485 -30.26 -7.51 -4.59
C ILE A 485 -31.26 -6.91 -3.62
N ALA A 486 -30.93 -6.89 -2.34
CA ALA A 486 -31.72 -6.20 -1.33
C ALA A 486 -31.03 -4.91 -0.89
N GLY A 487 -31.84 -3.86 -0.67
CA GLY A 487 -31.42 -2.59 -0.10
C GLY A 487 -30.31 -1.86 -0.86
N PRO A 488 -30.40 -1.67 -2.21
CA PRO A 488 -29.38 -0.92 -2.92
C PRO A 488 -29.37 0.54 -2.46
N GLU A 489 -28.19 1.03 -2.11
CA GLU A 489 -27.94 2.44 -1.81
C GLU A 489 -26.81 2.95 -2.68
N SER A 490 -26.95 4.13 -3.22
CA SER A 490 -25.96 4.81 -4.01
C SER A 490 -25.80 6.25 -3.58
N PHE A 491 -24.56 6.73 -3.57
CA PHE A 491 -24.22 8.10 -3.23
C PHE A 491 -23.26 8.66 -4.27
N SER A 492 -23.52 9.90 -4.70
CA SER A 492 -22.52 10.67 -5.42
C SER A 492 -21.50 11.21 -4.42
N LEU A 493 -20.23 11.19 -4.82
CA LEU A 493 -19.12 11.61 -3.96
C LEU A 493 -18.48 12.90 -4.49
N THR A 494 -18.03 13.75 -3.56
CA THR A 494 -17.32 15.00 -3.87
C THR A 494 -15.85 14.78 -4.14
N SER A 495 -15.24 15.68 -4.91
CA SER A 495 -13.78 15.77 -5.00
C SER A 495 -13.23 16.45 -3.74
N ILE A 496 -12.09 16.00 -3.25
CA ILE A 496 -11.30 16.68 -2.23
C ILE A 496 -10.23 17.59 -2.83
N TRP A 497 -10.02 17.47 -4.13
CA TRP A 497 -9.07 18.28 -4.89
C TRP A 497 -9.82 19.36 -5.68
N PRO A 498 -9.22 20.56 -5.82
CA PRO A 498 -9.81 21.65 -6.60
C PRO A 498 -10.02 21.31 -8.08
#